data_bda891936148b624483843835cb809aa
#
_entry.id   bda891936148b624483843835cb809aa
#
_cell.length_a   1.000
_cell.length_b   1.000
_cell.length_c   1.000
_cell.angle_alpha   90.00
_cell.angle_beta   90.00
_cell.angle_gamma   90.00
#
_symmetry.space_group_name_H-M   'P 1'
#
loop_
_entity.id
_entity.type
_entity.pdbx_description
1 polymer ?
#
loop_
_entity_poly.entity_id
_entity_poly.type
_entity_poly.pdbx_seq_one_letter_code
_entity_poly.pdbx_strand_id
1 'polypeptide(L)'
;MKIPSINKQEPLQVEAGVSKLSKVEFARNPWPALLKEPRNFWDEIFIANEAYMLDEITHPRIRPKLAYDAASHRLFLEYVEGKTLNELVLAKVALKEPGRTHKILQCVAETVADMHAGILCDRPIIHNDLKSMNVLVPAALPAEGILIDFTHSYFAGNLPPFIADKKQDPTGTAKYMAPEKWDGDYTNGFKSDVFAFGVMAYYACTGKLPFDGDAARIEKQIRETTPPSPIKSGFNVLRNISVIIMSCLEKKPEQRPGMEYVARCYADTAGLFG
;
A
#
# COMPACT_ATOMS: atom_id res chain seq x y z
N MET A 1 10.48 21.35 -15.87
CA MET A 1 11.83 20.71 -15.99
C MET A 1 11.84 19.92 -17.30
N LYS A 2 12.88 20.02 -18.13
CA LYS A 2 12.97 19.23 -19.38
C LYS A 2 13.35 17.78 -19.00
N ILE A 3 12.52 16.82 -19.36
CA ILE A 3 12.82 15.39 -19.11
C ILE A 3 14.03 15.01 -19.97
N PRO A 4 15.08 14.41 -19.41
CA PRO A 4 16.24 13.97 -20.18
C PRO A 4 15.86 12.91 -21.21
N SER A 5 16.62 12.81 -22.30
CA SER A 5 16.41 11.73 -23.28
C SER A 5 16.67 10.36 -22.68
N ILE A 6 15.73 9.45 -22.88
CA ILE A 6 15.85 8.04 -22.46
C ILE A 6 16.86 7.36 -23.40
N ASN A 7 17.85 6.69 -22.80
CA ASN A 7 18.87 5.91 -23.52
C ASN A 7 18.48 4.43 -23.63
N LYS A 8 17.89 3.88 -22.58
CA LYS A 8 17.46 2.49 -22.51
C LYS A 8 16.14 2.37 -21.78
N GLN A 9 15.25 1.52 -22.24
CA GLN A 9 13.97 1.22 -21.60
C GLN A 9 13.74 -0.30 -21.59
N GLU A 10 13.56 -0.86 -20.41
CA GLU A 10 13.28 -2.28 -20.17
C GLU A 10 11.88 -2.42 -19.53
N PRO A 11 10.93 -3.08 -20.20
CA PRO A 11 9.62 -3.35 -19.62
C PRO A 11 9.75 -4.21 -18.35
N LEU A 12 9.01 -3.85 -17.30
CA LEU A 12 8.90 -4.64 -16.10
C LEU A 12 7.64 -5.51 -16.18
N GLN A 13 7.82 -6.80 -15.92
CA GLN A 13 6.68 -7.69 -15.74
C GLN A 13 6.13 -7.47 -14.33
N VAL A 14 4.95 -6.85 -14.24
CA VAL A 14 4.23 -6.67 -12.98
C VAL A 14 2.90 -7.40 -13.06
N GLU A 15 2.52 -8.05 -11.97
CA GLU A 15 1.16 -8.56 -11.80
C GLU A 15 0.16 -7.41 -11.98
N ALA A 16 -0.94 -7.68 -12.66
CA ALA A 16 -2.03 -6.80 -13.04
C ALA A 16 -2.03 -5.41 -12.37
N GLY A 17 -1.36 -4.46 -12.99
CA GLY A 17 -1.35 -3.05 -12.60
C GLY A 17 -2.14 -2.21 -13.60
N VAL A 18 -2.48 -0.99 -13.19
CA VAL A 18 -3.26 -0.04 -13.98
C VAL A 18 -2.41 0.60 -15.10
N SER A 19 -1.07 0.57 -15.02
CA SER A 19 -0.17 1.28 -15.93
C SER A 19 0.91 0.36 -16.47
N LYS A 20 1.51 0.76 -17.60
CA LYS A 20 2.71 0.10 -18.13
C LYS A 20 3.94 0.60 -17.36
N LEU A 21 4.74 -0.31 -16.82
CA LEU A 21 5.94 0.01 -16.05
C LEU A 21 7.20 -0.38 -16.82
N SER A 22 8.20 0.47 -16.78
CA SER A 22 9.52 0.22 -17.37
C SER A 22 10.63 0.77 -16.50
N LYS A 23 11.76 0.05 -16.42
CA LYS A 23 13.02 0.62 -15.94
C LYS A 23 13.64 1.41 -17.08
N VAL A 24 14.01 2.65 -16.85
CA VAL A 24 14.62 3.53 -17.83
C VAL A 24 15.96 4.07 -17.35
N GLU A 25 16.89 4.22 -18.29
CA GLU A 25 18.18 4.86 -18.07
C GLU A 25 18.27 6.12 -18.96
N PHE A 26 18.76 7.22 -18.40
CA PHE A 26 18.89 8.46 -19.12
C PHE A 26 20.31 8.64 -19.67
N ALA A 27 20.43 9.30 -20.82
CA ALA A 27 21.71 9.50 -21.49
C ALA A 27 22.76 10.31 -20.67
N ARG A 28 22.31 11.06 -19.66
CA ARG A 28 23.17 11.92 -18.82
C ARG A 28 22.97 11.76 -17.32
N ASN A 29 22.19 10.77 -16.90
CA ASN A 29 21.97 10.46 -15.48
C ASN A 29 22.33 9.00 -15.23
N PRO A 30 23.28 8.69 -14.34
CA PRO A 30 23.69 7.32 -14.05
C PRO A 30 22.63 6.52 -13.27
N TRP A 31 21.61 7.18 -12.70
CA TRP A 31 20.61 6.54 -11.89
C TRP A 31 19.41 6.14 -12.73
N PRO A 32 18.98 4.86 -12.66
CA PRO A 32 17.78 4.43 -13.35
C PRO A 32 16.53 5.03 -12.71
N ALA A 33 15.48 5.19 -13.52
CA ALA A 33 14.16 5.56 -13.05
C ALA A 33 13.13 4.47 -13.34
N LEU A 34 12.04 4.46 -12.58
CA LEU A 34 10.84 3.74 -12.92
C LEU A 34 9.94 4.67 -13.72
N LEU A 35 9.64 4.28 -14.96
CA LEU A 35 8.70 4.98 -15.83
C LEU A 35 7.32 4.31 -15.73
N LYS A 36 6.30 5.11 -15.43
CA LYS A 36 4.87 4.75 -15.44
C LYS A 36 4.22 5.43 -16.64
N GLU A 37 3.65 4.63 -17.56
CA GLU A 37 2.99 5.11 -18.78
C GLU A 37 1.52 4.71 -18.79
N PRO A 38 0.60 5.59 -19.21
CA PRO A 38 -0.81 5.25 -19.30
C PRO A 38 -1.07 4.28 -20.45
N ARG A 39 -2.08 3.42 -20.31
CA ARG A 39 -2.61 2.53 -21.33
C ARG A 39 -3.95 3.03 -21.89
N ASN A 40 -4.63 3.87 -21.10
CA ASN A 40 -5.96 4.38 -21.39
C ASN A 40 -6.21 5.68 -20.61
N PHE A 41 -7.33 6.34 -20.89
CA PHE A 41 -7.74 7.59 -20.25
C PHE A 41 -7.80 7.54 -18.71
N TRP A 42 -8.24 6.45 -18.13
CA TRP A 42 -8.29 6.32 -16.66
C TRP A 42 -6.89 6.25 -16.06
N ASP A 43 -5.97 5.55 -16.72
CA ASP A 43 -4.56 5.52 -16.29
C ASP A 43 -3.95 6.92 -16.29
N GLU A 44 -4.30 7.79 -17.27
CA GLU A 44 -3.85 9.19 -17.32
C GLU A 44 -4.28 9.96 -16.06
N ILE A 45 -5.55 9.83 -15.68
CA ILE A 45 -6.10 10.47 -14.48
C ILE A 45 -5.40 9.97 -13.22
N PHE A 46 -5.22 8.64 -13.08
CA PHE A 46 -4.58 8.05 -11.91
C PHE A 46 -3.10 8.39 -11.79
N ILE A 47 -2.37 8.40 -12.91
CA ILE A 47 -0.96 8.80 -12.94
C ILE A 47 -0.82 10.29 -12.62
N ALA A 48 -1.71 11.15 -13.14
CA ALA A 48 -1.71 12.56 -12.82
C ALA A 48 -2.00 12.81 -11.32
N ASN A 49 -2.93 12.05 -10.72
CA ASN A 49 -3.20 12.12 -9.30
C ASN A 49 -1.98 11.69 -8.46
N GLU A 50 -1.32 10.58 -8.82
CA GLU A 50 -0.10 10.14 -8.14
C GLU A 50 1.00 11.19 -8.22
N ALA A 51 1.19 11.77 -9.42
CA ALA A 51 2.16 12.85 -9.62
C ALA A 51 1.87 14.07 -8.73
N TYR A 52 0.61 14.46 -8.61
CA TYR A 52 0.15 15.54 -7.73
C TYR A 52 0.38 15.22 -6.25
N MET A 53 0.00 14.03 -5.80
CA MET A 53 0.21 13.62 -4.41
C MET A 53 1.70 13.62 -4.04
N LEU A 54 2.55 13.09 -4.92
CA LEU A 54 3.99 13.01 -4.69
C LEU A 54 4.74 14.36 -4.87
N ASP A 55 4.10 15.41 -5.38
CA ASP A 55 4.63 16.79 -5.31
C ASP A 55 4.56 17.36 -3.89
N GLU A 56 3.56 16.97 -3.14
CA GLU A 56 3.28 17.47 -1.81
C GLU A 56 3.95 16.62 -0.70
N ILE A 57 4.36 15.39 -1.02
CA ILE A 57 4.85 14.42 -0.03
C ILE A 57 6.36 14.27 -0.13
N THR A 58 7.05 14.44 1.00
CA THR A 58 8.46 14.05 1.15
C THR A 58 8.62 13.19 2.39
N HIS A 59 8.99 11.92 2.21
CA HIS A 59 9.20 11.00 3.32
C HIS A 59 10.16 9.87 2.91
N PRO A 60 11.13 9.45 3.76
CA PRO A 60 12.13 8.44 3.39
C PRO A 60 11.55 7.06 3.05
N ARG A 61 10.34 6.76 3.53
CA ARG A 61 9.63 5.49 3.25
C ARG A 61 8.47 5.64 2.26
N ILE A 62 8.53 6.67 1.43
CA ILE A 62 7.62 6.85 0.29
C ILE A 62 8.49 7.06 -0.94
N ARG A 63 8.19 6.33 -2.03
CA ARG A 63 8.95 6.44 -3.27
C ARG A 63 8.85 7.86 -3.84
N PRO A 64 9.98 8.56 -4.04
CA PRO A 64 9.94 9.93 -4.55
C PRO A 64 9.64 9.99 -6.04
N LYS A 65 8.93 11.04 -6.44
CA LYS A 65 8.78 11.45 -7.83
C LYS A 65 10.05 12.16 -8.30
N LEU A 66 10.51 11.80 -9.51
CA LEU A 66 11.62 12.47 -10.18
C LEU A 66 11.13 13.53 -11.18
N ALA A 67 10.10 13.18 -11.97
CA ALA A 67 9.51 14.08 -12.95
C ALA A 67 8.10 13.62 -13.37
N TYR A 68 7.30 14.54 -13.89
CA TYR A 68 6.03 14.24 -14.55
C TYR A 68 5.94 15.02 -15.86
N ASP A 69 5.61 14.32 -16.96
CA ASP A 69 5.33 14.88 -18.26
C ASP A 69 3.82 14.98 -18.46
N ALA A 70 3.29 16.18 -18.24
CA ALA A 70 1.85 16.42 -18.36
C ALA A 70 1.31 16.27 -19.80
N ALA A 71 2.16 16.39 -20.84
CA ALA A 71 1.73 16.26 -22.23
C ALA A 71 1.51 14.79 -22.63
N SER A 72 2.25 13.87 -22.06
CA SER A 72 2.15 12.43 -22.33
C SER A 72 1.67 11.62 -21.14
N HIS A 73 1.34 12.28 -20.02
CA HIS A 73 0.97 11.66 -18.73
C HIS A 73 1.97 10.60 -18.24
N ARG A 74 3.27 10.80 -18.53
CA ARG A 74 4.34 9.92 -18.08
C ARG A 74 4.91 10.36 -16.74
N LEU A 75 4.94 9.44 -15.77
CA LEU A 75 5.49 9.67 -14.45
C LEU A 75 6.81 8.92 -14.28
N PHE A 76 7.83 9.65 -13.87
CA PHE A 76 9.15 9.12 -13.55
C PHE A 76 9.34 9.12 -12.04
N LEU A 77 9.60 7.94 -11.50
CA LEU A 77 9.81 7.70 -10.07
C LEU A 77 11.23 7.20 -9.84
N GLU A 78 11.74 7.31 -8.63
CA GLU A 78 12.99 6.67 -8.27
C GLU A 78 12.89 5.15 -8.47
N TYR A 79 13.89 4.57 -9.14
CA TYR A 79 13.97 3.12 -9.26
C TYR A 79 14.64 2.55 -8.01
N VAL A 80 13.90 1.80 -7.25
CA VAL A 80 14.40 1.08 -6.07
C VAL A 80 14.43 -0.40 -6.39
N GLU A 81 15.59 -1.01 -6.37
CA GLU A 81 15.74 -2.46 -6.51
C GLU A 81 15.23 -3.15 -5.25
N GLY A 82 14.33 -4.12 -5.44
CA GLY A 82 13.70 -4.81 -4.31
C GLY A 82 12.59 -5.74 -4.75
N LYS A 83 11.86 -6.24 -3.75
CA LYS A 83 10.68 -7.08 -3.93
C LYS A 83 9.51 -6.47 -3.19
N THR A 84 8.32 -6.63 -3.71
CA THR A 84 7.11 -6.28 -2.96
C THR A 84 6.91 -7.23 -1.77
N LEU A 85 6.22 -6.76 -0.75
CA LEU A 85 5.82 -7.62 0.37
C LEU A 85 4.99 -8.81 -0.12
N ASN A 86 4.19 -8.63 -1.18
CA ASN A 86 3.44 -9.71 -1.82
C ASN A 86 4.37 -10.81 -2.36
N GLU A 87 5.42 -10.44 -3.08
CA GLU A 87 6.41 -11.41 -3.60
C GLU A 87 7.14 -12.14 -2.46
N LEU A 88 7.44 -11.45 -1.35
CA LEU A 88 8.05 -12.07 -0.17
C LEU A 88 7.10 -13.08 0.50
N VAL A 89 5.80 -12.79 0.54
CA VAL A 89 4.78 -13.71 1.08
C VAL A 89 4.63 -14.93 0.16
N LEU A 90 4.50 -14.73 -1.14
CA LEU A 90 4.39 -15.82 -2.14
C LEU A 90 5.62 -16.74 -2.13
N ALA A 91 6.81 -16.17 -1.98
CA ALA A 91 8.05 -16.92 -1.82
C ALA A 91 8.23 -17.57 -0.44
N LYS A 92 7.24 -17.40 0.48
CA LYS A 92 7.27 -17.86 1.87
C LYS A 92 8.43 -17.28 2.72
N VAL A 93 9.10 -16.25 2.26
CA VAL A 93 10.18 -15.57 3.01
C VAL A 93 9.59 -14.86 4.24
N ALA A 94 8.47 -14.15 4.07
CA ALA A 94 7.79 -13.46 5.16
C ALA A 94 7.42 -14.39 6.34
N LEU A 95 7.05 -15.63 6.06
CA LEU A 95 6.69 -16.63 7.07
C LEU A 95 7.91 -17.24 7.79
N LYS A 96 9.06 -17.29 7.11
CA LYS A 96 10.31 -17.85 7.66
C LYS A 96 11.08 -16.85 8.50
N GLU A 97 10.86 -15.56 8.28
CA GLU A 97 11.56 -14.45 8.91
C GLU A 97 10.56 -13.52 9.64
N PRO A 98 9.89 -13.99 10.73
CA PRO A 98 8.82 -13.22 11.37
C PRO A 98 9.30 -11.88 11.94
N GLY A 99 10.51 -11.79 12.46
CA GLY A 99 11.08 -10.54 12.95
C GLY A 99 11.29 -9.51 11.85
N ARG A 100 11.77 -9.93 10.68
CA ARG A 100 11.89 -9.07 9.50
C ARG A 100 10.51 -8.61 9.02
N THR A 101 9.55 -9.52 8.92
CA THR A 101 8.18 -9.20 8.51
C THR A 101 7.54 -8.21 9.47
N HIS A 102 7.75 -8.40 10.78
CA HIS A 102 7.31 -7.47 11.82
C HIS A 102 7.88 -6.06 11.58
N LYS A 103 9.20 -5.96 11.33
CA LYS A 103 9.87 -4.68 11.09
C LYS A 103 9.35 -3.97 9.84
N ILE A 104 9.12 -4.70 8.75
CA ILE A 104 8.49 -4.16 7.53
C ILE A 104 7.10 -3.60 7.85
N LEU A 105 6.26 -4.35 8.56
CA LEU A 105 4.91 -3.92 8.95
C LEU A 105 4.94 -2.72 9.90
N GLN A 106 5.91 -2.66 10.81
CA GLN A 106 6.16 -1.48 11.66
C GLN A 106 6.43 -0.24 10.81
N CYS A 107 7.36 -0.33 9.85
CA CYS A 107 7.69 0.78 8.95
C CYS A 107 6.46 1.29 8.20
N VAL A 108 5.62 0.37 7.70
CA VAL A 108 4.37 0.73 7.01
C VAL A 108 3.39 1.40 7.97
N ALA A 109 3.19 0.85 9.17
CA ALA A 109 2.27 1.42 10.16
C ALA A 109 2.68 2.83 10.58
N GLU A 110 3.97 3.06 10.84
CA GLU A 110 4.54 4.37 11.15
C GLU A 110 4.31 5.36 10.00
N THR A 111 4.63 4.97 8.76
CA THR A 111 4.45 5.84 7.59
C THR A 111 2.97 6.22 7.38
N VAL A 112 2.05 5.27 7.54
CA VAL A 112 0.61 5.57 7.40
C VAL A 112 0.10 6.42 8.58
N ALA A 113 0.66 6.23 9.79
CA ALA A 113 0.35 7.09 10.92
C ALA A 113 0.78 8.55 10.66
N ASP A 114 1.98 8.76 10.11
CA ASP A 114 2.48 10.08 9.72
C ASP A 114 1.62 10.73 8.61
N MET A 115 1.15 9.93 7.63
CA MET A 115 0.19 10.37 6.62
C MET A 115 -1.12 10.85 7.25
N HIS A 116 -1.70 10.03 8.14
CA HIS A 116 -2.98 10.35 8.81
C HIS A 116 -2.88 11.55 9.74
N ALA A 117 -1.72 11.77 10.36
CA ALA A 117 -1.46 12.91 11.23
C ALA A 117 -1.16 14.23 10.47
N GLY A 118 -1.00 14.18 9.14
CA GLY A 118 -0.64 15.34 8.33
C GLY A 118 0.82 15.79 8.47
N ILE A 119 1.70 14.94 9.01
CA ILE A 119 3.10 15.29 9.26
C ILE A 119 3.88 15.50 7.95
N LEU A 120 3.46 14.84 6.86
CA LEU A 120 4.23 14.85 5.60
C LEU A 120 4.10 16.14 4.79
N CYS A 121 2.98 16.85 4.93
CA CYS A 121 2.69 18.05 4.13
C CYS A 121 1.62 18.97 4.77
N ASP A 122 1.54 19.03 6.09
CA ASP A 122 0.56 19.82 6.87
C ASP A 122 -0.92 19.50 6.57
N ARG A 123 -1.17 18.41 5.84
CA ARG A 123 -2.52 17.94 5.48
C ARG A 123 -2.60 16.42 5.65
N PRO A 124 -3.61 15.91 6.37
CA PRO A 124 -3.82 14.47 6.49
C PRO A 124 -4.10 13.80 5.14
N ILE A 125 -3.45 12.67 4.91
CA ILE A 125 -3.52 11.91 3.66
C ILE A 125 -4.15 10.55 3.92
N ILE A 126 -5.02 10.11 3.02
CA ILE A 126 -5.58 8.77 2.96
C ILE A 126 -4.94 8.06 1.76
N HIS A 127 -4.32 6.90 2.00
CA HIS A 127 -3.68 6.11 0.93
C HIS A 127 -4.72 5.47 0.00
N ASN A 128 -5.79 4.96 0.60
CA ASN A 128 -6.96 4.41 -0.08
C ASN A 128 -6.74 3.10 -0.89
N ASP A 129 -5.49 2.65 -1.09
CA ASP A 129 -5.15 1.40 -1.78
C ASP A 129 -3.98 0.66 -1.10
N LEU A 130 -4.01 0.59 0.25
CA LEU A 130 -3.02 -0.17 1.01
C LEU A 130 -3.16 -1.67 0.73
N LYS A 131 -2.07 -2.30 0.26
CA LYS A 131 -1.98 -3.74 -0.01
C LYS A 131 -0.53 -4.18 -0.07
N SER A 132 -0.28 -5.48 0.05
CA SER A 132 1.08 -6.04 0.04
C SER A 132 1.86 -5.80 -1.26
N MET A 133 1.17 -5.58 -2.38
CA MET A 133 1.78 -5.20 -3.67
C MET A 133 2.26 -3.75 -3.68
N ASN A 134 1.72 -2.88 -2.82
CA ASN A 134 2.07 -1.46 -2.71
C ASN A 134 3.08 -1.17 -1.59
N VAL A 135 3.72 -2.23 -1.06
CA VAL A 135 4.85 -2.14 -0.13
C VAL A 135 6.07 -2.74 -0.81
N LEU A 136 7.06 -1.92 -1.13
CA LEU A 136 8.35 -2.34 -1.67
C LEU A 136 9.35 -2.52 -0.53
N VAL A 137 10.07 -3.64 -0.54
CA VAL A 137 11.16 -3.95 0.39
C VAL A 137 12.48 -3.86 -0.37
N PRO A 138 13.29 -2.80 -0.15
CA PRO A 138 14.52 -2.60 -0.87
C PRO A 138 15.53 -3.72 -0.62
N ALA A 139 16.27 -4.11 -1.65
CA ALA A 139 17.33 -5.12 -1.52
C ALA A 139 18.45 -4.66 -0.57
N ALA A 140 18.77 -3.35 -0.57
CA ALA A 140 19.79 -2.76 0.30
C ALA A 140 19.32 -2.59 1.76
N LEU A 141 18.01 -2.54 2.01
CA LEU A 141 17.38 -2.35 3.33
C LEU A 141 16.29 -3.41 3.55
N PRO A 142 16.68 -4.67 3.72
CA PRO A 142 15.75 -5.80 3.62
C PRO A 142 14.72 -5.90 4.76
N ALA A 143 14.80 -5.07 5.77
CA ALA A 143 13.84 -4.97 6.87
C ALA A 143 12.98 -3.69 6.81
N GLU A 144 13.12 -2.88 5.76
CA GLU A 144 12.32 -1.67 5.58
C GLU A 144 11.18 -1.88 4.58
N GLY A 145 10.05 -1.21 4.82
CA GLY A 145 8.92 -1.14 3.91
C GLY A 145 8.76 0.27 3.37
N ILE A 146 8.80 0.41 2.05
CA ILE A 146 8.56 1.68 1.33
C ILE A 146 7.16 1.61 0.70
N LEU A 147 6.32 2.61 0.99
CA LEU A 147 5.03 2.75 0.32
C LEU A 147 5.22 3.23 -1.12
N ILE A 148 4.46 2.62 -2.01
CA ILE A 148 4.43 2.92 -3.43
C ILE A 148 2.98 2.99 -3.92
N ASP A 149 2.77 3.64 -5.07
CA ASP A 149 1.47 3.71 -5.75
C ASP A 149 0.42 4.57 -5.03
N PHE A 150 0.52 5.88 -5.24
CA PHE A 150 -0.40 6.90 -4.71
C PHE A 150 -1.52 7.27 -5.68
N THR A 151 -1.81 6.44 -6.67
CA THR A 151 -2.82 6.68 -7.71
C THR A 151 -4.23 6.90 -7.16
N HIS A 152 -4.56 6.29 -6.01
CA HIS A 152 -5.87 6.40 -5.37
C HIS A 152 -5.86 7.25 -4.09
N SER A 153 -4.72 7.83 -3.75
CA SER A 153 -4.56 8.62 -2.53
C SER A 153 -5.21 10.01 -2.66
N TYR A 154 -5.61 10.57 -1.55
CA TYR A 154 -6.22 11.89 -1.50
C TYR A 154 -6.03 12.55 -0.13
N PHE A 155 -6.16 13.88 -0.08
CA PHE A 155 -6.18 14.62 1.18
C PHE A 155 -7.53 14.48 1.88
N ALA A 156 -7.52 14.27 3.18
CA ALA A 156 -8.75 14.13 3.96
C ALA A 156 -9.69 15.31 3.75
N GLY A 157 -10.97 15.03 3.53
CA GLY A 157 -11.99 16.03 3.21
C GLY A 157 -12.04 16.46 1.73
N ASN A 158 -11.14 15.95 0.89
CA ASN A 158 -11.10 16.27 -0.55
C ASN A 158 -11.05 15.01 -1.42
N LEU A 159 -12.12 14.21 -1.37
CA LEU A 159 -12.25 13.00 -2.18
C LEU A 159 -12.42 13.37 -3.66
N PRO A 160 -11.48 12.96 -4.55
CA PRO A 160 -11.62 13.23 -5.97
C PRO A 160 -12.83 12.50 -6.57
N PRO A 161 -13.59 13.15 -7.49
CA PRO A 161 -14.77 12.54 -8.13
C PRO A 161 -14.47 11.19 -8.81
N PHE A 162 -13.31 11.07 -9.48
CA PHE A 162 -12.91 9.83 -10.17
C PHE A 162 -12.67 8.66 -9.21
N ILE A 163 -12.51 8.89 -7.92
CA ILE A 163 -12.45 7.84 -6.88
C ILE A 163 -13.87 7.48 -6.44
N ALA A 164 -14.73 8.49 -6.26
CA ALA A 164 -16.12 8.29 -5.81
C ALA A 164 -16.98 7.58 -6.87
N ASP A 165 -16.78 7.90 -8.16
CA ASP A 165 -17.58 7.39 -9.28
C ASP A 165 -17.22 5.96 -9.70
N LYS A 166 -16.16 5.37 -9.17
CA LYS A 166 -15.80 3.99 -9.49
C LYS A 166 -16.86 3.03 -8.95
N LYS A 167 -17.75 2.58 -9.84
CA LYS A 167 -18.40 1.28 -9.67
C LYS A 167 -17.27 0.24 -9.66
N GLN A 168 -17.05 -0.31 -8.50
CA GLN A 168 -15.85 -1.04 -8.12
C GLN A 168 -15.61 -2.22 -9.06
N ASP A 169 -14.45 -2.22 -9.70
CA ASP A 169 -13.90 -3.41 -10.30
C ASP A 169 -13.44 -4.33 -9.14
N PRO A 170 -14.04 -5.51 -8.98
CA PRO A 170 -13.72 -6.44 -7.88
C PRO A 170 -12.36 -7.12 -8.02
N THR A 171 -11.49 -6.67 -8.94
CA THR A 171 -10.17 -7.24 -9.15
C THR A 171 -9.18 -6.84 -8.05
N GLY A 172 -8.39 -7.77 -7.57
CA GLY A 172 -7.23 -7.65 -6.69
C GLY A 172 -7.37 -6.80 -5.41
N THR A 173 -7.72 -5.55 -5.54
CA THR A 173 -7.89 -4.56 -4.46
C THR A 173 -9.13 -4.85 -3.59
N ALA A 174 -10.18 -5.47 -4.13
CA ALA A 174 -11.41 -5.81 -3.41
C ALA A 174 -11.15 -6.60 -2.11
N LYS A 175 -10.13 -7.46 -2.11
CA LYS A 175 -9.75 -8.29 -0.95
C LYS A 175 -9.22 -7.47 0.25
N TYR A 176 -8.80 -6.23 0.02
CA TYR A 176 -8.29 -5.30 1.04
C TYR A 176 -9.30 -4.21 1.40
N MET A 177 -10.42 -4.16 0.69
CA MET A 177 -11.41 -3.10 0.82
C MET A 177 -12.19 -3.23 2.13
N ALA A 178 -12.32 -2.13 2.85
CA ALA A 178 -13.10 -2.06 4.08
C ALA A 178 -14.63 -2.18 3.80
N PRO A 179 -15.42 -2.74 4.75
CA PRO A 179 -16.86 -2.95 4.56
C PRO A 179 -17.64 -1.72 4.08
N GLU A 180 -17.37 -0.56 4.65
CA GLU A 180 -18.04 0.71 4.31
C GLU A 180 -17.81 1.16 2.88
N LYS A 181 -16.66 0.84 2.31
CA LYS A 181 -16.34 1.20 0.91
C LYS A 181 -17.18 0.43 -0.11
N TRP A 182 -17.66 -0.75 0.24
CA TRP A 182 -18.60 -1.50 -0.60
C TRP A 182 -19.96 -0.82 -0.70
N ASP A 183 -20.28 0.06 0.27
CA ASP A 183 -21.48 0.90 0.26
C ASP A 183 -21.25 2.26 -0.41
N GLY A 184 -20.02 2.51 -0.91
CA GLY A 184 -19.62 3.80 -1.46
C GLY A 184 -19.37 4.86 -0.39
N ASP A 185 -19.23 4.47 0.88
CA ASP A 185 -18.92 5.41 1.97
C ASP A 185 -17.40 5.58 2.11
N TYR A 186 -16.93 6.75 1.73
CA TYR A 186 -15.53 7.19 1.87
C TYR A 186 -15.30 8.17 3.03
N THR A 187 -16.31 8.43 3.87
CA THR A 187 -16.20 9.39 4.98
C THR A 187 -15.21 8.94 6.05
N ASN A 188 -15.00 7.63 6.17
CA ASN A 188 -14.12 6.98 7.14
C ASN A 188 -12.77 6.54 6.53
N GLY A 189 -12.19 7.32 5.62
CA GLY A 189 -10.99 6.95 4.85
C GLY A 189 -9.82 6.49 5.72
N PHE A 190 -9.52 7.16 6.85
CA PHE A 190 -8.47 6.73 7.80
C PHE A 190 -8.73 5.33 8.35
N LYS A 191 -9.96 5.03 8.72
CA LYS A 191 -10.36 3.73 9.26
C LYS A 191 -10.40 2.65 8.16
N SER A 192 -10.63 3.04 6.91
CA SER A 192 -10.52 2.15 5.76
C SER A 192 -9.06 1.75 5.50
N ASP A 193 -8.10 2.67 5.62
CA ASP A 193 -6.66 2.35 5.55
C ASP A 193 -6.23 1.41 6.69
N VAL A 194 -6.76 1.60 7.90
CA VAL A 194 -6.52 0.68 9.04
C VAL A 194 -7.01 -0.74 8.72
N PHE A 195 -8.20 -0.87 8.12
CA PHE A 195 -8.71 -2.19 7.72
C PHE A 195 -7.82 -2.84 6.67
N ALA A 196 -7.43 -2.10 5.64
CA ALA A 196 -6.54 -2.57 4.58
C ALA A 196 -5.17 -2.98 5.13
N PHE A 197 -4.61 -2.21 6.07
CA PHE A 197 -3.41 -2.60 6.83
C PHE A 197 -3.63 -3.92 7.59
N GLY A 198 -4.76 -4.08 8.26
CA GLY A 198 -5.10 -5.33 8.97
C GLY A 198 -5.11 -6.55 8.04
N VAL A 199 -5.71 -6.43 6.84
CA VAL A 199 -5.70 -7.48 5.82
C VAL A 199 -4.26 -7.80 5.37
N MET A 200 -3.47 -6.75 5.08
CA MET A 200 -2.08 -6.90 4.68
C MET A 200 -1.22 -7.56 5.76
N ALA A 201 -1.34 -7.14 7.00
CA ALA A 201 -0.60 -7.70 8.12
C ALA A 201 -1.00 -9.16 8.39
N TYR A 202 -2.29 -9.47 8.32
CA TYR A 202 -2.79 -10.84 8.42
C TYR A 202 -2.14 -11.72 7.33
N TYR A 203 -2.16 -11.25 6.07
CA TYR A 203 -1.59 -11.97 4.94
C TYR A 203 -0.07 -12.15 5.09
N ALA A 204 0.65 -11.12 5.49
CA ALA A 204 2.09 -11.18 5.69
C ALA A 204 2.48 -12.18 6.79
N CYS A 205 1.70 -12.28 7.87
CA CYS A 205 1.96 -13.17 8.99
C CYS A 205 1.51 -14.61 8.75
N THR A 206 0.54 -14.84 7.86
CA THR A 206 -0.08 -16.17 7.70
C THR A 206 0.13 -16.79 6.31
N GLY A 207 0.51 -15.99 5.32
CA GLY A 207 0.55 -16.41 3.91
C GLY A 207 -0.83 -16.64 3.30
N LYS A 208 -1.90 -16.29 4.03
CA LYS A 208 -3.30 -16.45 3.60
C LYS A 208 -4.06 -15.15 3.80
N LEU A 209 -4.92 -14.80 2.86
CA LEU A 209 -5.83 -13.67 3.04
C LEU A 209 -6.90 -14.02 4.09
N PRO A 210 -7.34 -13.07 4.93
CA PRO A 210 -8.41 -13.30 5.90
C PRO A 210 -9.77 -13.53 5.22
N PHE A 211 -9.94 -13.01 4.00
CA PHE A 211 -11.13 -13.11 3.16
C PHE A 211 -10.71 -13.53 1.76
N ASP A 212 -11.30 -14.59 1.20
CA ASP A 212 -10.91 -15.14 -0.11
C ASP A 212 -12.08 -15.80 -0.83
N GLY A 213 -12.06 -15.75 -2.16
CA GLY A 213 -13.08 -16.30 -3.05
C GLY A 213 -13.33 -15.41 -4.27
N ASP A 214 -14.47 -15.60 -4.93
CA ASP A 214 -14.99 -14.67 -5.94
C ASP A 214 -15.51 -13.37 -5.30
N ALA A 215 -15.81 -12.35 -6.11
CA ALA A 215 -16.20 -11.03 -5.64
C ALA A 215 -17.37 -11.04 -4.66
N ALA A 216 -18.44 -11.78 -4.96
CA ALA A 216 -19.65 -11.85 -4.13
C ALA A 216 -19.35 -12.53 -2.77
N ARG A 217 -18.55 -13.58 -2.79
CA ARG A 217 -18.12 -14.28 -1.58
C ARG A 217 -17.20 -13.42 -0.71
N ILE A 218 -16.27 -12.70 -1.34
CA ILE A 218 -15.35 -11.79 -0.63
C ILE A 218 -16.14 -10.69 0.05
N GLU A 219 -17.06 -10.00 -0.65
CA GLU A 219 -17.90 -8.96 -0.05
C GLU A 219 -18.67 -9.49 1.17
N LYS A 220 -19.34 -10.64 1.03
CA LYS A 220 -20.06 -11.27 2.14
C LYS A 220 -19.13 -11.56 3.33
N GLN A 221 -17.95 -12.15 3.10
CA GLN A 221 -16.99 -12.43 4.16
C GLN A 221 -16.50 -11.16 4.85
N ILE A 222 -16.17 -10.14 4.08
CA ILE A 222 -15.71 -8.84 4.60
C ILE A 222 -16.76 -8.23 5.51
N ARG A 223 -18.05 -8.31 5.16
CA ARG A 223 -19.15 -7.75 5.94
C ARG A 223 -19.50 -8.59 7.18
N GLU A 224 -19.52 -9.92 7.06
CA GLU A 224 -20.18 -10.79 8.03
C GLU A 224 -19.21 -11.72 8.79
N THR A 225 -18.03 -12.03 8.24
CA THR A 225 -17.17 -13.06 8.81
C THR A 225 -16.03 -12.46 9.61
N THR A 226 -15.84 -12.96 10.84
CA THR A 226 -14.61 -12.73 11.63
C THR A 226 -13.63 -13.85 11.31
N PRO A 227 -12.47 -13.57 10.67
CA PRO A 227 -11.49 -14.60 10.39
C PRO A 227 -10.87 -15.14 11.69
N PRO A 228 -10.36 -16.38 11.70
CA PRO A 228 -9.62 -16.89 12.86
C PRO A 228 -8.36 -16.04 13.07
N SER A 229 -8.02 -15.74 14.32
CA SER A 229 -6.80 -14.98 14.60
C SER A 229 -5.54 -15.74 14.13
N PRO A 230 -4.46 -15.04 13.74
CA PRO A 230 -3.22 -15.70 13.31
C PRO A 230 -2.70 -16.75 14.28
N ILE A 231 -2.73 -16.49 15.59
CA ILE A 231 -2.30 -17.45 16.61
C ILE A 231 -3.19 -18.70 16.64
N LYS A 232 -4.52 -18.53 16.60
CA LYS A 232 -5.46 -19.66 16.58
C LYS A 232 -5.30 -20.50 15.31
N SER A 233 -4.77 -19.91 14.25
CA SER A 233 -4.43 -20.60 13.01
C SER A 233 -3.07 -21.29 13.05
N GLY A 234 -2.34 -21.26 14.18
CA GLY A 234 -1.08 -21.94 14.36
C GLY A 234 0.15 -21.22 13.82
N PHE A 235 0.03 -19.91 13.53
CA PHE A 235 1.16 -19.11 13.04
C PHE A 235 1.98 -18.52 14.19
N ASN A 236 3.30 -18.42 14.00
CA ASN A 236 4.23 -17.83 14.97
C ASN A 236 4.15 -16.29 14.91
N VAL A 237 3.15 -15.75 15.59
CA VAL A 237 2.89 -14.30 15.69
C VAL A 237 2.78 -13.94 17.17
N LEU A 238 3.37 -12.83 17.57
CA LEU A 238 3.22 -12.33 18.95
C LEU A 238 1.74 -12.08 19.28
N ARG A 239 1.35 -12.41 20.51
CA ARG A 239 -0.05 -12.36 20.95
C ARG A 239 -0.67 -10.97 20.77
N ASN A 240 0.05 -9.92 21.19
CA ASN A 240 -0.40 -8.54 21.04
C ASN A 240 -0.52 -8.11 19.58
N ILE A 241 0.40 -8.55 18.70
CA ILE A 241 0.32 -8.29 17.26
C ILE A 241 -0.89 -9.00 16.65
N SER A 242 -1.14 -10.24 17.05
CA SER A 242 -2.36 -10.95 16.60
C SER A 242 -3.64 -10.23 17.04
N VAL A 243 -3.68 -9.67 18.25
CA VAL A 243 -4.81 -8.88 18.76
C VAL A 243 -4.98 -7.59 17.92
N ILE A 244 -3.89 -6.87 17.68
CA ILE A 244 -3.92 -5.63 16.89
C ILE A 244 -4.39 -5.90 15.45
N ILE A 245 -3.89 -6.95 14.80
CA ILE A 245 -4.35 -7.34 13.45
C ILE A 245 -5.87 -7.57 13.47
N MET A 246 -6.38 -8.30 14.45
CA MET A 246 -7.82 -8.56 14.53
C MET A 246 -8.64 -7.30 14.83
N SER A 247 -8.14 -6.38 15.65
CA SER A 247 -8.78 -5.09 15.92
C SER A 247 -8.85 -4.19 14.66
N CYS A 248 -7.84 -4.26 13.79
CA CYS A 248 -7.88 -3.56 12.49
C CYS A 248 -8.98 -4.12 11.57
N LEU A 249 -9.34 -5.41 11.72
CA LEU A 249 -10.33 -6.10 10.89
C LEU A 249 -11.77 -5.99 11.42
N GLU A 250 -12.02 -5.15 12.43
CA GLU A 250 -13.37 -4.86 12.93
C GLU A 250 -14.25 -4.31 11.81
N LYS A 251 -15.52 -4.74 11.79
CA LYS A 251 -16.44 -4.40 10.70
C LYS A 251 -16.86 -2.94 10.74
N LYS A 252 -17.09 -2.42 11.94
CA LYS A 252 -17.47 -1.04 12.16
C LYS A 252 -16.24 -0.15 12.25
N PRO A 253 -16.14 0.93 11.45
CA PRO A 253 -14.97 1.82 11.45
C PRO A 253 -14.59 2.37 12.83
N GLU A 254 -15.60 2.73 13.64
CA GLU A 254 -15.40 3.30 14.99
C GLU A 254 -14.78 2.32 15.99
N GLN A 255 -14.85 1.02 15.73
CA GLN A 255 -14.24 -0.01 16.57
C GLN A 255 -12.77 -0.29 16.22
N ARG A 256 -12.31 0.19 15.04
CA ARG A 256 -10.92 0.05 14.64
C ARG A 256 -10.03 1.06 15.37
N PRO A 257 -8.78 0.69 15.73
CA PRO A 257 -7.82 1.63 16.29
C PRO A 257 -7.47 2.75 15.30
N GLY A 258 -6.75 3.78 15.76
CA GLY A 258 -6.03 4.71 14.87
C GLY A 258 -4.68 4.11 14.44
N MET A 259 -4.13 4.55 13.31
CA MET A 259 -2.81 4.06 12.83
C MET A 259 -1.68 4.41 13.80
N GLU A 260 -1.75 5.54 14.50
CA GLU A 260 -0.77 5.88 15.54
C GLU A 260 -0.70 4.81 16.65
N TYR A 261 -1.86 4.32 17.10
CA TYR A 261 -1.91 3.25 18.10
C TYR A 261 -1.35 1.94 17.54
N VAL A 262 -1.69 1.59 16.29
CA VAL A 262 -1.15 0.40 15.61
C VAL A 262 0.37 0.48 15.50
N ALA A 263 0.91 1.61 15.04
CA ALA A 263 2.36 1.84 14.90
C ALA A 263 3.08 1.68 16.25
N ARG A 264 2.53 2.25 17.31
CA ARG A 264 3.09 2.11 18.67
C ARG A 264 3.11 0.66 19.13
N CYS A 265 2.04 -0.11 18.92
CA CYS A 265 2.01 -1.53 19.28
C CYS A 265 3.09 -2.35 18.53
N TYR A 266 3.38 -2.03 17.28
CA TYR A 266 4.46 -2.65 16.53
C TYR A 266 5.83 -2.22 17.05
N ALA A 267 6.03 -0.93 17.39
CA ALA A 267 7.27 -0.41 17.92
C ALA A 267 7.61 -1.02 19.30
N ASP A 268 6.63 -1.14 20.20
CA ASP A 268 6.80 -1.69 21.56
C ASP A 268 7.22 -3.16 21.54
N THR A 269 7.00 -3.86 20.44
CA THR A 269 7.31 -5.30 20.30
C THR A 269 8.52 -5.58 19.42
N ALA A 270 9.15 -4.57 18.84
CA ALA A 270 10.30 -4.75 17.94
C ALA A 270 11.48 -5.49 18.60
N GLY A 271 11.70 -5.27 19.91
CA GLY A 271 12.76 -5.94 20.68
C GLY A 271 12.51 -7.42 21.03
N LEU A 272 11.32 -7.94 20.76
CA LEU A 272 10.96 -9.32 21.14
C LEU A 272 11.34 -10.38 20.07
N PHE A 273 11.88 -9.94 18.94
CA PHE A 273 12.36 -10.79 17.84
C PHE A 273 13.89 -10.86 17.75
N GLY A 274 14.61 -10.40 18.79
CA GLY A 274 16.06 -10.47 18.92
C GLY A 274 16.56 -11.85 19.34
#